data_aa7d53156777778b4dc67d9853bc1e4e
#
_entry.id   aa7d53156777778b4dc67d9853bc1e4e
#
_cell.length_a   1.000
_cell.length_b   1.000
_cell.length_c   1.000
_cell.angle_alpha   90.00
_cell.angle_beta   90.00
_cell.angle_gamma   90.00
#
_symmetry.space_group_name_H-M   'P 1'
#
loop_
_entity.id
_entity.type
_entity.pdbx_description
1 polymer ?
#
loop_
_entity_poly.entity_id
_entity_poly.type
_entity_poly.pdbx_seq_one_letter_code
_entity_poly.pdbx_strand_id
1 'polypeptide(L)'
;MLQAQGLKLGTGTIVDATIISAPSSTKNAGKKRDPEMHQTRKGQQWYYGMKLHIGVDSKTGLAHSAVVTAANVHDKHPLPQLLHGQEEEFYGDCAYASQQQLIHSKAPKAQDLSNQRVRKGSVTEELERLVNRAKSRVRARVEHVFGVVKRLWGFDKVRYRGLSKNATRSFVALGLANIYLARGTLYGQVRP
;
A
#
# COMPACT_ATOMS: atom_id res chain seq x y z
N MET A 1 -5.49 19.43 5.91
CA MET A 1 -4.17 20.09 6.08
C MET A 1 -3.40 20.13 4.76
N LEU A 2 -3.02 19.01 4.15
CA LEU A 2 -2.25 19.01 2.89
C LEU A 2 -3.00 19.64 1.71
N GLN A 3 -4.30 19.41 1.59
CA GLN A 3 -5.13 20.07 0.56
C GLN A 3 -5.13 21.61 0.69
N ALA A 4 -5.17 22.14 1.91
CA ALA A 4 -5.12 23.58 2.16
C ALA A 4 -3.77 24.20 1.74
N GLN A 5 -2.73 23.38 1.62
CA GLN A 5 -1.39 23.75 1.16
C GLN A 5 -1.17 23.49 -0.34
N GLY A 6 -2.25 23.31 -1.12
CA GLY A 6 -2.16 23.06 -2.57
C GLY A 6 -1.75 21.63 -2.96
N LEU A 7 -1.52 20.74 -2.00
CA LEU A 7 -1.26 19.32 -2.23
C LEU A 7 -2.59 18.59 -2.43
N LYS A 8 -3.20 18.79 -3.60
CA LYS A 8 -4.43 18.09 -3.98
C LYS A 8 -4.12 16.62 -4.27
N LEU A 9 -5.02 15.73 -3.86
CA LEU A 9 -5.05 14.37 -4.36
C LEU A 9 -5.34 14.42 -5.87
N GLY A 10 -4.51 13.72 -6.63
CA GLY A 10 -4.76 13.50 -8.05
C GLY A 10 -5.84 12.46 -8.27
N THR A 11 -6.13 12.21 -9.54
CA THR A 11 -7.13 11.23 -9.97
C THR A 11 -6.54 9.83 -10.17
N GLY A 12 -5.28 9.59 -9.83
CA GLY A 12 -4.62 8.30 -9.95
C GLY A 12 -4.27 7.70 -8.59
N THR A 13 -4.68 6.46 -8.34
CA THR A 13 -4.39 5.73 -7.10
C THR A 13 -3.51 4.51 -7.36
N ILE A 14 -2.42 4.40 -6.62
CA ILE A 14 -1.56 3.21 -6.54
C ILE A 14 -1.91 2.44 -5.28
N VAL A 15 -2.23 1.16 -5.41
CA VAL A 15 -2.53 0.29 -4.26
C VAL A 15 -1.43 -0.75 -4.10
N ASP A 16 -0.97 -0.93 -2.87
CA ASP A 16 -0.02 -1.97 -2.51
C ASP A 16 -0.13 -2.33 -1.02
N ALA A 17 0.48 -3.45 -0.62
CA ALA A 17 0.46 -3.94 0.75
C ALA A 17 1.85 -4.37 1.22
N THR A 18 2.12 -4.13 2.50
CA THR A 18 3.35 -4.61 3.13
C THR A 18 3.04 -5.41 4.39
N ILE A 19 3.87 -6.42 4.67
CA ILE A 19 3.77 -7.22 5.89
C ILE A 19 4.52 -6.51 7.00
N ILE A 20 3.88 -6.38 8.16
CA ILE A 20 4.47 -5.96 9.43
C ILE A 20 4.51 -7.19 10.33
N SER A 21 5.71 -7.63 10.68
CA SER A 21 5.92 -8.88 11.40
C SER A 21 5.51 -8.78 12.87
N ALA A 22 4.94 -9.85 13.40
CA ALA A 22 4.64 -9.99 14.83
C ALA A 22 5.49 -11.11 15.46
N PRO A 23 5.73 -11.07 16.77
CA PRO A 23 6.41 -12.15 17.47
C PRO A 23 5.65 -13.47 17.30
N SER A 24 6.30 -14.47 16.74
CA SER A 24 5.75 -15.83 16.58
C SER A 24 5.94 -16.71 17.82
N SER A 25 6.76 -16.26 18.79
CA SER A 25 7.05 -16.99 20.01
C SER A 25 5.85 -17.10 20.93
N THR A 26 5.70 -18.26 21.58
CA THR A 26 4.74 -18.50 22.65
C THR A 26 5.36 -18.37 24.05
N LYS A 27 6.64 -17.94 24.14
CA LYS A 27 7.37 -17.73 25.40
C LYS A 27 6.97 -16.42 26.10
N ASN A 28 5.67 -16.20 26.26
CA ASN A 28 5.11 -15.05 26.99
C ASN A 28 4.24 -15.56 28.14
N ALA A 29 3.85 -14.69 29.06
CA ALA A 29 3.04 -15.05 30.23
C ALA A 29 1.76 -15.81 29.86
N GLY A 30 1.10 -15.46 28.75
CA GLY A 30 -0.09 -16.12 28.26
C GLY A 30 0.14 -17.38 27.44
N LYS A 31 1.42 -17.79 27.19
CA LYS A 31 1.82 -18.94 26.35
C LYS A 31 1.11 -19.03 25.00
N LYS A 32 0.64 -17.91 24.46
CA LYS A 32 -0.16 -17.83 23.23
C LYS A 32 0.36 -16.71 22.32
N ARG A 33 0.27 -16.95 21.01
CA ARG A 33 0.46 -15.89 20.00
C ARG A 33 -0.70 -14.89 20.07
N ASP A 34 -0.52 -13.75 19.43
CA ASP A 34 -1.59 -12.76 19.25
C ASP A 34 -2.68 -13.34 18.34
N PRO A 35 -3.94 -13.51 18.82
CA PRO A 35 -4.99 -14.16 18.04
C PRO A 35 -5.45 -13.34 16.82
N GLU A 36 -5.19 -12.03 16.80
CA GLU A 36 -5.53 -11.15 15.68
C GLU A 36 -4.45 -11.13 14.58
N MET A 37 -3.28 -11.71 14.85
CA MET A 37 -2.19 -11.83 13.88
C MET A 37 -2.21 -13.21 13.24
N HIS A 38 -1.94 -13.28 11.94
CA HIS A 38 -1.92 -14.54 11.21
C HIS A 38 -0.66 -14.71 10.38
N GLN A 39 -0.44 -15.94 9.93
CA GLN A 39 0.68 -16.24 9.06
C GLN A 39 0.30 -16.10 7.59
N THR A 40 1.27 -15.67 6.79
CA THR A 40 1.17 -15.60 5.33
C THR A 40 2.49 -16.02 4.72
N ARG A 41 2.44 -16.41 3.44
CA ARG A 41 3.63 -16.81 2.70
C ARG A 41 3.91 -15.80 1.58
N LYS A 42 5.16 -15.33 1.50
CA LYS A 42 5.63 -14.51 0.37
C LYS A 42 6.86 -15.20 -0.25
N GLY A 43 6.70 -15.66 -1.48
CA GLY A 43 7.70 -16.54 -2.08
C GLY A 43 7.82 -17.85 -1.29
N GLN A 44 9.03 -18.18 -0.84
CA GLN A 44 9.28 -19.38 0.00
C GLN A 44 9.30 -19.07 1.50
N GLN A 45 9.19 -17.81 1.90
CA GLN A 45 9.30 -17.41 3.30
C GLN A 45 7.93 -17.23 3.94
N TRP A 46 7.78 -17.76 5.17
CA TRP A 46 6.62 -17.56 6.01
C TRP A 46 6.81 -16.36 6.92
N TYR A 47 5.74 -15.58 7.05
CA TYR A 47 5.64 -14.43 7.94
C TYR A 47 4.45 -14.61 8.88
N TYR A 48 4.58 -14.12 10.11
CA TYR A 48 3.48 -14.04 11.07
C TYR A 48 3.30 -12.58 11.47
N GLY A 49 2.08 -12.05 11.36
CA GLY A 49 1.83 -10.64 11.65
C GLY A 49 0.56 -10.10 11.04
N MET A 50 0.65 -8.84 10.61
CA MET A 50 -0.41 -8.09 9.94
C MET A 50 0.04 -7.59 8.58
N LYS A 51 -0.92 -7.18 7.73
CA LYS A 51 -0.67 -6.41 6.51
C LYS A 51 -1.12 -4.96 6.71
N LEU A 52 -0.31 -4.05 6.22
CA LEU A 52 -0.66 -2.66 6.01
C LEU A 52 -0.87 -2.45 4.51
N HIS A 53 -2.13 -2.23 4.12
CA HIS A 53 -2.53 -1.89 2.76
C HIS A 53 -2.66 -0.37 2.67
N ILE A 54 -2.15 0.22 1.59
CA ILE A 54 -2.21 1.67 1.39
C ILE A 54 -2.66 2.01 -0.03
N GLY A 55 -3.41 3.11 -0.14
CA GLY A 55 -3.66 3.83 -1.38
C GLY A 55 -2.80 5.09 -1.42
N VAL A 56 -2.03 5.24 -2.47
CA VAL A 56 -1.07 6.32 -2.67
C VAL A 56 -1.43 7.08 -3.95
N ASP A 57 -1.44 8.39 -3.89
CA ASP A 57 -1.64 9.23 -5.05
C ASP A 57 -0.53 9.04 -6.09
N SER A 58 -0.91 8.78 -7.34
CA SER A 58 0.03 8.46 -8.41
C SER A 58 0.91 9.65 -8.84
N LYS A 59 0.49 10.89 -8.56
CA LYS A 59 1.22 12.10 -8.92
C LYS A 59 2.10 12.61 -7.78
N THR A 60 1.53 12.71 -6.57
CA THR A 60 2.23 13.27 -5.40
C THR A 60 3.04 12.23 -4.64
N GLY A 61 2.71 10.94 -4.74
CA GLY A 61 3.31 9.87 -3.95
C GLY A 61 2.90 9.88 -2.48
N LEU A 62 1.85 10.62 -2.10
CA LEU A 62 1.36 10.70 -0.73
C LEU A 62 0.27 9.65 -0.47
N ALA A 63 0.32 9.01 0.68
CA ALA A 63 -0.70 8.05 1.10
C ALA A 63 -1.99 8.79 1.48
N HIS A 64 -3.11 8.41 0.87
CA HIS A 64 -4.43 9.00 1.16
C HIS A 64 -5.37 8.05 1.88
N SER A 65 -5.15 6.76 1.79
CA SER A 65 -5.96 5.74 2.45
C SER A 65 -5.10 4.60 2.99
N ALA A 66 -5.54 3.96 4.04
CA ALA A 66 -4.87 2.82 4.62
C ALA A 66 -5.84 1.89 5.34
N VAL A 67 -5.57 0.59 5.26
CA VAL A 67 -6.30 -0.47 5.96
C VAL A 67 -5.31 -1.44 6.57
N VAL A 68 -5.55 -1.84 7.81
CA VAL A 68 -4.76 -2.87 8.49
C VAL A 68 -5.59 -4.14 8.61
N THR A 69 -5.00 -5.27 8.24
CA THR A 69 -5.65 -6.59 8.33
C THR A 69 -4.68 -7.62 8.91
N ALA A 70 -5.21 -8.77 9.34
CA ALA A 70 -4.37 -9.92 9.58
C ALA A 70 -3.62 -10.33 8.30
N ALA A 71 -2.41 -10.88 8.43
CA ALA A 71 -1.53 -11.12 7.27
C ALA A 71 -2.09 -12.15 6.26
N ASN A 72 -3.02 -13.01 6.67
CA ASN A 72 -3.67 -13.99 5.79
C ASN A 72 -4.81 -13.41 4.94
N VAL A 73 -5.25 -12.18 5.20
CA VAL A 73 -6.31 -11.53 4.40
C VAL A 73 -5.75 -11.22 3.00
N HIS A 74 -6.51 -11.61 1.97
CA HIS A 74 -6.10 -11.36 0.59
C HIS A 74 -6.26 -9.87 0.25
N ASP A 75 -5.32 -9.32 -0.53
CA ASP A 75 -5.19 -7.88 -0.81
C ASP A 75 -6.42 -7.28 -1.53
N LYS A 76 -7.23 -8.11 -2.20
CA LYS A 76 -8.49 -7.68 -2.84
C LYS A 76 -9.57 -7.23 -1.84
N HIS A 77 -9.59 -7.77 -0.62
CA HIS A 77 -10.66 -7.47 0.34
C HIS A 77 -10.64 -6.02 0.84
N PRO A 78 -9.50 -5.40 1.20
CA PRO A 78 -9.46 -4.01 1.59
C PRO A 78 -9.50 -3.02 0.41
N LEU A 79 -9.41 -3.50 -0.84
CA LEU A 79 -9.34 -2.65 -2.04
C LEU A 79 -10.44 -1.57 -2.10
N PRO A 80 -11.74 -1.85 -1.84
CA PRO A 80 -12.78 -0.80 -1.88
C PRO A 80 -12.60 0.33 -0.87
N GLN A 81 -11.87 0.06 0.23
CA GLN A 81 -11.59 1.05 1.27
C GLN A 81 -10.35 1.89 0.95
N LEU A 82 -9.54 1.47 -0.02
CA LEU A 82 -8.35 2.17 -0.48
C LEU A 82 -8.63 3.15 -1.61
N LEU A 83 -9.79 3.03 -2.26
CA LEU A 83 -10.23 3.91 -3.34
C LEU A 83 -11.12 5.01 -2.81
N HIS A 84 -10.96 6.25 -3.32
CA HIS A 84 -11.76 7.42 -2.94
C HIS A 84 -12.95 7.65 -3.86
N GLY A 85 -13.07 6.92 -4.98
CA GLY A 85 -14.22 6.94 -5.89
C GLY A 85 -14.14 7.97 -7.03
N GLN A 86 -13.09 8.78 -7.07
CA GLN A 86 -12.85 9.78 -8.12
C GLN A 86 -11.62 9.46 -8.97
N GLU A 87 -11.17 8.21 -8.89
CA GLU A 87 -10.03 7.74 -9.67
C GLU A 87 -10.38 7.72 -11.17
N GLU A 88 -9.44 8.23 -11.98
CA GLU A 88 -9.36 8.06 -13.42
C GLU A 88 -8.33 6.98 -13.80
N GLU A 89 -7.37 6.72 -12.91
CA GLU A 89 -6.33 5.73 -13.09
C GLU A 89 -6.16 4.89 -11.81
N PHE A 90 -6.07 3.58 -11.98
CA PHE A 90 -5.77 2.63 -10.91
C PHE A 90 -4.52 1.84 -11.24
N TYR A 91 -3.56 1.79 -10.32
CA TYR A 91 -2.33 1.02 -10.44
C TYR A 91 -2.23 -0.01 -9.32
N GLY A 92 -2.01 -1.26 -9.69
CA GLY A 92 -1.80 -2.38 -8.77
C GLY A 92 -0.80 -3.38 -9.31
N ASP A 93 -0.39 -4.33 -8.47
CA ASP A 93 0.37 -5.48 -8.95
C ASP A 93 -0.54 -6.47 -9.68
N CYS A 94 0.01 -7.57 -10.19
CA CYS A 94 -0.76 -8.58 -10.93
C CYS A 94 -1.80 -9.33 -10.05
N ALA A 95 -1.80 -9.17 -8.72
CA ALA A 95 -2.84 -9.72 -7.85
C ALA A 95 -4.16 -8.96 -7.98
N TYR A 96 -4.12 -7.70 -8.44
CA TYR A 96 -5.30 -6.88 -8.67
C TYR A 96 -5.85 -6.96 -10.10
N ALA A 97 -5.12 -7.55 -11.05
CA ALA A 97 -5.49 -7.61 -12.47
C ALA A 97 -6.85 -8.29 -12.76
N SER A 98 -7.35 -9.11 -11.83
CA SER A 98 -8.66 -9.78 -11.94
C SER A 98 -9.77 -9.06 -11.16
N GLN A 99 -9.54 -7.84 -10.66
CA GLN A 99 -10.47 -7.13 -9.77
C GLN A 99 -11.19 -5.97 -10.47
N GLN A 100 -11.30 -5.96 -11.79
CA GLN A 100 -11.92 -4.88 -12.58
C GLN A 100 -13.33 -4.53 -12.11
N GLN A 101 -14.19 -5.53 -11.84
CA GLN A 101 -15.55 -5.29 -11.36
C GLN A 101 -15.56 -4.55 -10.02
N LEU A 102 -14.65 -4.91 -9.12
CA LEU A 102 -14.53 -4.30 -7.80
C LEU A 102 -14.00 -2.86 -7.90
N ILE A 103 -13.02 -2.62 -8.79
CA ILE A 103 -12.49 -1.29 -9.08
C ILE A 103 -13.60 -0.41 -9.66
N HIS A 104 -14.30 -0.88 -10.71
CA HIS A 104 -15.39 -0.13 -11.34
C HIS A 104 -16.58 0.14 -10.42
N SER A 105 -16.91 -0.78 -9.53
CA SER A 105 -17.99 -0.58 -8.56
C SER A 105 -17.71 0.59 -7.62
N LYS A 106 -16.45 0.85 -7.28
CA LYS A 106 -16.05 1.91 -6.35
C LYS A 106 -15.58 3.17 -7.08
N ALA A 107 -14.88 3.02 -8.20
CA ALA A 107 -14.33 4.08 -9.02
C ALA A 107 -14.74 3.85 -10.50
N PRO A 108 -15.97 4.25 -10.90
CA PRO A 108 -16.53 3.91 -12.21
C PRO A 108 -15.76 4.49 -13.40
N LYS A 109 -15.00 5.58 -13.18
CA LYS A 109 -14.18 6.23 -14.21
C LYS A 109 -12.76 5.70 -14.30
N ALA A 110 -12.34 4.85 -13.35
CA ALA A 110 -10.98 4.40 -13.27
C ALA A 110 -10.61 3.44 -14.40
N GLN A 111 -9.57 3.80 -15.16
CA GLN A 111 -8.87 2.88 -16.03
C GLN A 111 -7.99 1.94 -15.19
N ASP A 112 -8.19 0.63 -15.31
CA ASP A 112 -7.34 -0.35 -14.64
C ASP A 112 -6.00 -0.49 -15.36
N LEU A 113 -4.96 0.04 -14.74
CA LEU A 113 -3.56 -0.03 -15.17
C LEU A 113 -2.74 -1.02 -14.33
N SER A 114 -3.37 -2.01 -13.69
CA SER A 114 -2.67 -3.08 -12.99
C SER A 114 -1.70 -3.82 -13.90
N ASN A 115 -0.59 -4.29 -13.33
CA ASN A 115 0.36 -5.12 -14.05
C ASN A 115 -0.31 -6.44 -14.45
N GLN A 116 -0.08 -6.86 -15.69
CA GLN A 116 -0.58 -8.13 -16.21
C GLN A 116 0.50 -9.20 -16.15
N ARG A 117 0.09 -10.47 -16.04
CA ARG A 117 1.03 -11.59 -16.18
C ARG A 117 1.47 -11.70 -17.64
N VAL A 118 2.78 -11.61 -17.85
CA VAL A 118 3.37 -11.79 -19.18
C VAL A 118 3.26 -13.24 -19.62
N ARG A 119 2.76 -13.49 -20.81
CA ARG A 119 2.69 -14.82 -21.44
C ARG A 119 4.00 -15.10 -22.14
N LYS A 120 4.81 -15.98 -21.57
CA LYS A 120 6.08 -16.41 -22.18
C LYS A 120 5.84 -17.07 -23.54
N GLY A 121 6.63 -16.69 -24.54
CA GLY A 121 6.56 -17.24 -25.89
C GLY A 121 5.43 -16.66 -26.75
N SER A 122 4.66 -15.68 -26.30
CA SER A 122 3.69 -14.97 -27.13
C SER A 122 4.37 -13.93 -28.02
N VAL A 123 3.79 -13.65 -29.20
CA VAL A 123 4.26 -12.59 -30.11
C VAL A 123 4.26 -11.22 -29.44
N THR A 124 3.46 -11.04 -28.40
CA THR A 124 3.30 -9.76 -27.66
C THR A 124 4.15 -9.69 -26.38
N GLU A 125 4.97 -10.70 -26.09
CA GLU A 125 5.73 -10.79 -24.83
C GLU A 125 6.55 -9.54 -24.53
N GLU A 126 7.28 -9.05 -25.51
CA GLU A 126 8.14 -7.89 -25.35
C GLU A 126 7.33 -6.60 -25.09
N LEU A 127 6.25 -6.42 -25.84
CA LEU A 127 5.32 -5.29 -25.64
C LEU A 127 4.66 -5.34 -24.26
N GLU A 128 4.19 -6.50 -23.81
CA GLU A 128 3.62 -6.69 -22.47
C GLU A 128 4.63 -6.34 -21.37
N ARG A 129 5.90 -6.72 -21.55
CA ARG A 129 6.99 -6.37 -20.62
C ARG A 129 7.27 -4.86 -20.59
N LEU A 130 7.27 -4.19 -21.75
CA LEU A 130 7.46 -2.73 -21.84
C LEU A 130 6.31 -1.98 -21.17
N VAL A 131 5.07 -2.37 -21.43
CA VAL A 131 3.88 -1.80 -20.79
C VAL A 131 3.92 -1.99 -19.27
N ASN A 132 4.21 -3.21 -18.79
CA ASN A 132 4.34 -3.48 -17.36
C ASN A 132 5.48 -2.67 -16.73
N ARG A 133 6.59 -2.45 -17.43
CA ARG A 133 7.70 -1.60 -16.96
C ARG A 133 7.27 -0.15 -16.79
N ALA A 134 6.50 0.40 -17.73
CA ALA A 134 5.96 1.75 -17.63
C ALA A 134 5.02 1.90 -16.41
N LYS A 135 4.09 0.96 -16.23
CA LYS A 135 3.20 0.91 -15.05
C LYS A 135 3.97 0.77 -13.74
N SER A 136 5.00 -0.07 -13.72
CA SER A 136 5.85 -0.28 -12.53
C SER A 136 6.64 0.97 -12.13
N ARG A 137 7.01 1.85 -13.07
CA ARG A 137 7.64 3.15 -12.75
C ARG A 137 6.71 4.06 -11.94
N VAL A 138 5.41 4.07 -12.27
CA VAL A 138 4.41 4.82 -11.49
C VAL A 138 4.24 4.17 -10.12
N ARG A 139 4.10 2.84 -10.07
CA ARG A 139 3.95 2.07 -8.83
C ARG A 139 5.12 2.24 -7.86
N ALA A 140 6.33 2.48 -8.36
CA ALA A 140 7.51 2.69 -7.51
C ALA A 140 7.32 3.79 -6.45
N ARG A 141 6.36 4.73 -6.63
CA ARG A 141 6.06 5.77 -5.63
C ARG A 141 5.56 5.20 -4.31
N VAL A 142 4.83 4.08 -4.32
CA VAL A 142 4.37 3.43 -3.08
C VAL A 142 5.53 2.90 -2.25
N GLU A 143 6.61 2.48 -2.89
CA GLU A 143 7.82 2.01 -2.22
C GLU A 143 8.52 3.11 -1.42
N HIS A 144 8.38 4.38 -1.83
CA HIS A 144 8.91 5.51 -1.06
C HIS A 144 8.19 5.64 0.28
N VAL A 145 6.87 5.48 0.31
CA VAL A 145 6.09 5.50 1.56
C VAL A 145 6.51 4.35 2.46
N PHE A 146 6.59 3.13 1.94
CA PHE A 146 7.05 1.97 2.70
C PHE A 146 8.51 2.12 3.14
N GLY A 147 9.37 2.72 2.30
CA GLY A 147 10.75 3.03 2.63
C GLY A 147 10.87 3.92 3.86
N VAL A 148 10.08 4.99 3.94
CA VAL A 148 10.05 5.89 5.11
C VAL A 148 9.54 5.13 6.34
N VAL A 149 8.39 4.48 6.25
CA VAL A 149 7.74 3.83 7.39
C VAL A 149 8.57 2.66 7.92
N LYS A 150 9.06 1.79 7.04
CA LYS A 150 9.75 0.55 7.46
C LYS A 150 11.25 0.72 7.65
N ARG A 151 11.95 1.35 6.69
CA ARG A 151 13.42 1.42 6.72
C ARG A 151 13.89 2.60 7.56
N LEU A 152 13.33 3.79 7.34
CA LEU A 152 13.78 4.99 8.05
C LEU A 152 13.31 4.98 9.51
N TRP A 153 12.07 4.55 9.78
CA TRP A 153 11.49 4.57 11.14
C TRP A 153 11.40 3.19 11.80
N GLY A 154 11.84 2.14 11.14
CA GLY A 154 11.93 0.79 11.71
C GLY A 154 10.58 0.17 12.07
N PHE A 155 9.49 0.55 11.37
CA PHE A 155 8.18 -0.05 11.59
C PHE A 155 7.99 -1.30 10.70
N ASP A 156 8.89 -2.25 10.82
CA ASP A 156 8.87 -3.57 10.21
C ASP A 156 8.25 -4.63 11.13
N LYS A 157 8.10 -4.29 12.44
CA LYS A 157 7.54 -5.15 13.49
C LYS A 157 6.46 -4.42 14.27
N VAL A 158 5.41 -5.16 14.67
CA VAL A 158 4.38 -4.65 15.56
C VAL A 158 4.96 -4.27 16.93
N ARG A 159 4.41 -3.24 17.54
CA ARG A 159 4.81 -2.78 18.89
C ARG A 159 3.78 -3.13 19.95
N TYR A 160 2.55 -3.35 19.54
CA TYR A 160 1.43 -3.61 20.44
C TYR A 160 0.79 -4.95 20.13
N ARG A 161 0.02 -5.47 21.07
CA ARG A 161 -0.84 -6.63 20.86
C ARG A 161 -2.17 -6.15 20.29
N GLY A 162 -2.72 -6.92 19.34
CA GLY A 162 -3.97 -6.64 18.64
C GLY A 162 -3.81 -5.74 17.42
N LEU A 163 -4.78 -5.80 16.49
CA LEU A 163 -4.77 -5.02 15.26
C LEU A 163 -5.04 -3.54 15.49
N SER A 164 -6.01 -3.21 16.37
CA SER A 164 -6.47 -1.84 16.58
C SER A 164 -5.35 -0.87 16.96
N LYS A 165 -4.55 -1.19 17.98
CA LYS A 165 -3.42 -0.35 18.43
C LYS A 165 -2.33 -0.21 17.37
N ASN A 166 -2.05 -1.30 16.63
CA ASN A 166 -1.09 -1.29 15.54
C ASN A 166 -1.62 -0.52 14.31
N ALA A 167 -2.95 -0.53 14.06
CA ALA A 167 -3.60 0.28 13.05
C ALA A 167 -3.43 1.78 13.35
N THR A 168 -3.73 2.23 14.58
CA THR A 168 -3.51 3.61 15.01
C THR A 168 -2.06 4.04 14.78
N ARG A 169 -1.10 3.19 15.19
CA ARG A 169 0.32 3.45 14.93
C ARG A 169 0.63 3.56 13.43
N SER A 170 0.05 2.68 12.60
CA SER A 170 0.24 2.71 11.15
C SER A 170 -0.26 4.01 10.55
N PHE A 171 -1.45 4.47 10.96
CA PHE A 171 -2.04 5.72 10.46
C PHE A 171 -1.23 6.94 10.86
N VAL A 172 -0.75 7.01 12.10
CA VAL A 172 0.15 8.08 12.56
C VAL A 172 1.45 8.04 11.75
N ALA A 173 2.06 6.86 11.57
CA ALA A 173 3.28 6.72 10.78
C ALA A 173 3.09 7.18 9.32
N LEU A 174 1.96 6.84 8.69
CA LEU A 174 1.64 7.28 7.33
C LEU A 174 1.42 8.80 7.24
N GLY A 175 0.72 9.40 8.22
CA GLY A 175 0.54 10.85 8.30
C GLY A 175 1.87 11.59 8.40
N LEU A 176 2.77 11.12 9.26
CA LEU A 176 4.11 11.67 9.40
C LEU A 176 4.97 11.41 8.15
N ALA A 177 4.81 10.23 7.49
CA ALA A 177 5.50 9.93 6.24
C ALA A 177 5.10 10.90 5.12
N ASN A 178 3.81 11.25 5.03
CA ASN A 178 3.33 12.24 4.09
C ASN A 178 3.98 13.61 4.32
N ILE A 179 4.08 14.07 5.57
CA ILE A 179 4.76 15.34 5.92
C ILE A 179 6.24 15.26 5.53
N TYR A 180 6.91 14.14 5.84
CA TYR A 180 8.31 13.93 5.50
C TYR A 180 8.54 13.92 3.98
N LEU A 181 7.70 13.25 3.21
CA LEU A 181 7.80 13.19 1.75
C LEU A 181 7.49 14.54 1.10
N ALA A 182 6.51 15.28 1.62
CA ALA A 182 6.12 16.60 1.13
C ALA A 182 7.02 17.75 1.64
N ARG A 183 8.02 17.48 2.49
CA ARG A 183 8.81 18.51 3.17
C ARG A 183 9.43 19.55 2.23
N GLY A 184 9.91 19.12 1.04
CA GLY A 184 10.51 20.02 0.05
C GLY A 184 9.50 21.06 -0.46
N THR A 185 8.28 20.63 -0.78
CA THR A 185 7.18 21.52 -1.18
C THR A 185 6.75 22.43 -0.03
N LEU A 186 6.63 21.87 1.17
CA LEU A 186 6.23 22.63 2.37
C LEU A 186 7.28 23.71 2.74
N TYR A 187 8.57 23.39 2.67
CA TYR A 187 9.64 24.37 2.91
C TYR A 187 9.71 25.46 1.84
N GLY A 188 9.42 25.14 0.58
CA GLY A 188 9.37 26.12 -0.50
C GLY A 188 8.25 27.14 -0.33
N GLN A 189 7.17 26.81 0.39
CA GLN A 189 6.04 27.70 0.69
C GLN A 189 6.28 28.60 1.91
N VAL A 190 7.24 28.26 2.78
CA VAL A 190 7.54 28.99 4.02
C VAL A 190 8.69 29.99 3.84
N ARG A 191 9.46 29.86 2.75
CA ARG A 191 10.49 30.87 2.43
C ARG A 191 9.84 32.06 1.72
N PRO A 192 9.92 33.29 2.29
CA PRO A 192 9.49 34.50 1.62
C PRO A 192 10.33 34.79 0.39
#